data_d34c637ffb9f27a8a751a6198e06ef53
#
_entry.id   d34c637ffb9f27a8a751a6198e06ef53
#
_cell.length_a   1.000
_cell.length_b   1.000
_cell.length_c   1.000
_cell.angle_alpha   90.00
_cell.angle_beta   90.00
_cell.angle_gamma   90.00
#
_symmetry.space_group_name_H-M   'P 1'
#
loop_
_entity.id
_entity.type
_entity.pdbx_description
1 polymer ?
#
loop_
_entity_poly.entity_id
_entity_poly.type
_entity_poly.pdbx_seq_one_letter_code
_entity_poly.pdbx_strand_id
1 'polypeptide(L)'
;MDAVFTYSLHGVAAILLGVSFAKDRKKTILSLIRAWKMFIGVLPQFIAILLLIGLLLAIVTPEMIQRVIGAESGFLGMLITSLLGAVTLVPALIAFPVAAELLNNGAGITQIAVFISTLTMVGFVTLPMEIKYLGKKVAVLR
;
A
#
# COMPACT_ATOMS: atom_id res chain seq x y z
N MET A 1 4.14 6.13 -21.85
CA MET A 1 3.83 7.45 -21.21
C MET A 1 4.67 7.70 -19.95
N ASP A 2 5.28 6.68 -19.41
CA ASP A 2 5.83 6.74 -18.06
C ASP A 2 7.25 7.32 -17.95
N ALA A 3 8.07 7.17 -19.00
CA ALA A 3 9.45 7.70 -18.99
C ALA A 3 9.49 9.24 -18.95
N VAL A 4 8.68 9.91 -19.79
CA VAL A 4 8.65 11.37 -19.86
C VAL A 4 8.12 11.96 -18.53
N PHE A 5 7.10 11.35 -17.96
CA PHE A 5 6.55 11.75 -16.65
C PHE A 5 7.58 11.57 -15.53
N THR A 6 8.27 10.43 -15.52
CA THR A 6 9.31 10.15 -14.54
C THR A 6 10.48 11.12 -14.64
N TYR A 7 10.98 11.39 -15.84
CA TYR A 7 12.07 12.35 -16.06
C TYR A 7 11.66 13.79 -15.71
N SER A 8 10.43 14.20 -16.04
CA SER A 8 9.93 15.53 -15.68
C SER A 8 9.83 15.71 -14.16
N LEU A 9 9.37 14.68 -13.45
CA LEU A 9 9.26 14.69 -11.98
C LEU A 9 10.63 14.78 -11.30
N HIS A 10 11.62 14.03 -11.80
CA HIS A 10 13.00 14.11 -11.30
C HIS A 10 13.64 15.45 -11.62
N GLY A 11 13.39 16.01 -12.81
CA GLY A 11 13.86 17.34 -13.19
C GLY A 11 13.33 18.44 -12.28
N VAL A 12 12.01 18.44 -12.04
CA VAL A 12 11.37 19.42 -11.12
C VAL A 12 11.94 19.25 -9.70
N ALA A 13 12.09 18.03 -9.21
CA ALA A 13 12.64 17.78 -7.88
C ALA A 13 14.09 18.28 -7.76
N ALA A 14 14.93 18.06 -8.78
CA ALA A 14 16.29 18.53 -8.83
C ALA A 14 16.40 20.07 -8.84
N ILE A 15 15.56 20.74 -9.64
CA ILE A 15 15.49 22.21 -9.69
C ILE A 15 15.06 22.78 -8.34
N LEU A 16 13.99 22.24 -7.73
CA LEU A 16 13.52 22.68 -6.43
C LEU A 16 14.56 22.47 -5.32
N LEU A 17 15.29 21.34 -5.37
CA LEU A 17 16.41 21.10 -4.45
C LEU A 17 17.55 22.10 -4.66
N GLY A 18 17.91 22.42 -5.90
CA GLY A 18 18.93 23.41 -6.22
C GLY A 18 18.56 24.81 -5.70
N VAL A 19 17.33 25.26 -5.94
CA VAL A 19 16.81 26.55 -5.43
C VAL A 19 16.79 26.56 -3.91
N SER A 20 16.33 25.48 -3.27
CA SER A 20 16.31 25.36 -1.80
C SER A 20 17.73 25.43 -1.22
N PHE A 21 18.68 24.77 -1.85
CA PHE A 21 20.09 24.76 -1.42
C PHE A 21 20.75 26.13 -1.55
N ALA A 22 20.42 26.88 -2.60
CA ALA A 22 20.89 28.26 -2.78
C ALA A 22 20.32 29.22 -1.75
N LYS A 23 19.06 28.98 -1.30
CA LYS A 23 18.37 29.86 -0.36
C LYS A 23 18.75 29.61 1.11
N ASP A 24 18.83 28.34 1.53
CA ASP A 24 19.21 27.96 2.90
C ASP A 24 19.77 26.54 2.95
N ARG A 25 21.10 26.46 2.92
CA ARG A 25 21.82 25.17 2.98
C ARG A 25 21.50 24.35 4.22
N LYS A 26 21.39 24.99 5.39
CA LYS A 26 21.14 24.29 6.66
C LYS A 26 19.78 23.61 6.66
N LYS A 27 18.75 24.31 6.23
CA LYS A 27 17.39 23.77 6.18
C LYS A 27 17.27 22.67 5.12
N THR A 28 17.91 22.80 3.98
CA THR A 28 17.91 21.80 2.92
C THR A 28 18.58 20.50 3.37
N ILE A 29 19.75 20.59 4.01
CA ILE A 29 20.43 19.41 4.57
C ILE A 29 19.58 18.74 5.66
N LEU A 30 18.96 19.51 6.55
CA LEU A 30 18.08 18.98 7.58
C LEU A 30 16.86 18.26 6.97
N SER A 31 16.30 18.80 5.90
CA SER A 31 15.19 18.17 5.16
C SER A 31 15.60 16.87 4.50
N LEU A 32 16.78 16.83 3.89
CA LEU A 32 17.34 15.62 3.29
C LEU A 32 17.60 14.52 4.35
N ILE A 33 18.15 14.88 5.50
CA ILE A 33 18.37 13.94 6.61
C ILE A 33 17.03 13.40 7.13
N ARG A 34 16.01 14.25 7.25
CA ARG A 34 14.67 13.80 7.65
C ARG A 34 14.04 12.87 6.61
N ALA A 35 14.12 13.21 5.34
CA ALA A 35 13.64 12.37 4.25
C ALA A 35 14.33 11.00 4.25
N TRP A 36 15.66 10.98 4.45
CA TRP A 36 16.44 9.74 4.55
C TRP A 36 16.01 8.89 5.75
N LYS A 37 15.81 9.50 6.92
CA LYS A 37 15.32 8.78 8.12
C LYS A 37 13.92 8.20 7.90
N MET A 38 13.02 8.95 7.25
CA MET A 38 11.69 8.45 6.88
C MET A 38 11.78 7.26 5.92
N PHE A 39 12.62 7.36 4.89
CA PHE A 39 12.84 6.29 3.92
C PHE A 39 13.36 5.01 4.59
N ILE A 40 14.41 5.12 5.42
CA ILE A 40 14.94 3.97 6.16
C ILE A 40 13.90 3.41 7.16
N GLY A 41 13.06 4.26 7.74
CA GLY A 41 11.99 3.81 8.65
C GLY A 41 10.91 2.96 7.97
N VAL A 42 10.64 3.20 6.69
CA VAL A 42 9.65 2.44 5.91
C VAL A 42 10.27 1.19 5.25
N LEU A 43 11.57 1.23 4.96
CA LEU A 43 12.27 0.18 4.22
C LEU A 43 12.17 -1.23 4.85
N PRO A 44 12.34 -1.43 6.17
CA PRO A 44 12.19 -2.75 6.78
C PRO A 44 10.80 -3.34 6.61
N GLN A 45 9.78 -2.48 6.69
CA GLN A 45 8.38 -2.87 6.50
C GLN A 45 8.13 -3.34 5.06
N PHE A 46 8.72 -2.63 4.08
CA PHE A 46 8.67 -3.00 2.67
C PHE A 46 9.32 -4.36 2.41
N ILE A 47 10.53 -4.56 2.91
CA ILE A 47 11.29 -5.81 2.76
C ILE A 47 10.53 -6.98 3.44
N ALA A 48 10.03 -6.79 4.65
CA ALA A 48 9.30 -7.82 5.37
C ALA A 48 8.04 -8.29 4.60
N ILE A 49 7.31 -7.35 4.00
CA ILE A 49 6.11 -7.67 3.22
C ILE A 49 6.46 -8.34 1.90
N LEU A 50 7.48 -7.88 1.19
CA LEU A 50 7.93 -8.55 -0.05
C LEU A 50 8.38 -9.98 0.22
N LEU A 51 9.10 -10.22 1.33
CA LEU A 51 9.48 -11.57 1.76
C LEU A 51 8.26 -12.42 2.11
N LEU A 52 7.29 -11.84 2.82
CA LEU A 52 6.04 -12.53 3.15
C LEU A 52 5.26 -12.93 1.89
N ILE A 53 5.16 -12.03 0.92
CA ILE A 53 4.48 -12.31 -0.36
C ILE A 53 5.23 -13.38 -1.13
N GLY A 54 6.56 -13.28 -1.24
CA GLY A 54 7.37 -14.30 -1.89
C GLY A 54 7.19 -15.67 -1.26
N LEU A 55 7.13 -15.74 0.07
CA LEU A 55 6.88 -16.96 0.81
C LEU A 55 5.44 -17.48 0.58
N LEU A 56 4.45 -16.59 0.60
CA LEU A 56 3.06 -16.96 0.31
C LEU A 56 2.92 -17.53 -1.11
N LEU A 57 3.51 -16.88 -2.11
CA LEU A 57 3.45 -17.33 -3.50
C LEU A 57 4.26 -18.63 -3.74
N ALA A 58 5.24 -18.93 -2.89
CA ALA A 58 5.94 -20.22 -2.94
C ALA A 58 5.05 -21.37 -2.47
N ILE A 59 4.05 -21.10 -1.61
CA ILE A 59 3.13 -22.12 -1.05
C ILE A 59 1.79 -22.09 -1.80
N VAL A 60 1.31 -20.91 -2.16
CA VAL A 60 0.01 -20.72 -2.84
C VAL A 60 0.25 -20.70 -4.35
N THR A 61 -0.27 -21.69 -5.03
CA THR A 61 -0.13 -21.76 -6.50
C THR A 61 -1.06 -20.76 -7.19
N PRO A 62 -0.71 -20.31 -8.42
CA PRO A 62 -1.58 -19.41 -9.21
C PRO A 62 -2.98 -19.98 -9.41
N GLU A 63 -3.13 -21.30 -9.51
CA GLU A 63 -4.43 -21.96 -9.66
C GLU A 63 -5.29 -21.82 -8.40
N MET A 64 -4.68 -21.83 -7.21
CA MET A 64 -5.39 -21.56 -5.95
C MET A 64 -5.85 -20.12 -5.88
N ILE A 65 -5.00 -19.17 -6.30
CA ILE A 65 -5.35 -17.73 -6.36
C ILE A 65 -6.55 -17.53 -7.30
N GLN A 66 -6.47 -18.09 -8.51
CA GLN A 66 -7.54 -18.00 -9.50
C GLN A 66 -8.86 -18.61 -8.99
N ARG A 67 -8.80 -19.73 -8.30
CA ARG A 67 -10.00 -20.42 -7.77
C ARG A 67 -10.66 -19.62 -6.63
N VAL A 68 -9.87 -19.02 -5.73
CA VAL A 68 -10.38 -18.37 -4.52
C VAL A 68 -10.72 -16.90 -4.74
N ILE A 69 -9.87 -16.18 -5.46
CA ILE A 69 -9.97 -14.73 -5.67
C ILE A 69 -9.84 -14.33 -7.15
N GLY A 70 -9.96 -15.28 -8.07
CA GLY A 70 -9.95 -15.01 -9.50
C GLY A 70 -11.23 -14.33 -9.99
N ALA A 71 -11.26 -13.92 -11.25
CA ALA A 71 -12.41 -13.24 -11.83
C ALA A 71 -13.71 -14.06 -11.76
N GLU A 72 -13.59 -15.40 -11.84
CA GLU A 72 -14.72 -16.33 -11.79
C GLU A 72 -15.19 -16.67 -10.37
N SER A 73 -14.48 -16.25 -9.33
CA SER A 73 -14.85 -16.50 -7.92
C SER A 73 -16.12 -15.75 -7.48
N GLY A 74 -16.57 -14.78 -8.28
CA GLY A 74 -17.82 -14.07 -8.10
C GLY A 74 -17.91 -13.35 -6.75
N PHE A 75 -19.11 -13.39 -6.16
CA PHE A 75 -19.40 -12.72 -4.89
C PHE A 75 -18.64 -13.32 -3.69
N LEU A 76 -18.35 -14.62 -3.73
CA LEU A 76 -17.64 -15.31 -2.66
C LEU A 76 -16.17 -14.87 -2.60
N GLY A 77 -15.52 -14.68 -3.74
CA GLY A 77 -14.19 -14.11 -3.81
C GLY A 77 -14.12 -12.67 -3.31
N MET A 78 -15.16 -11.86 -3.60
CA MET A 78 -15.25 -10.49 -3.05
C MET A 78 -15.39 -10.50 -1.53
N LEU A 79 -16.19 -11.39 -0.95
CA LEU A 79 -16.32 -11.53 0.51
C LEU A 79 -15.00 -11.91 1.17
N ILE A 80 -14.29 -12.89 0.60
CA ILE A 80 -12.99 -13.33 1.12
C ILE A 80 -11.98 -12.19 1.07
N THR A 81 -11.86 -11.50 -0.07
CA THR A 81 -10.93 -10.38 -0.22
C THR A 81 -11.29 -9.18 0.64
N SER A 82 -12.57 -8.91 0.85
CA SER A 82 -13.02 -7.85 1.75
C SER A 82 -12.63 -8.14 3.20
N LEU A 83 -12.79 -9.38 3.64
CA LEU A 83 -12.42 -9.81 4.99
C LEU A 83 -10.89 -9.74 5.18
N LEU A 84 -10.13 -10.22 4.19
CA LEU A 84 -8.68 -10.13 4.20
C LEU A 84 -8.21 -8.66 4.26
N GLY A 85 -8.78 -7.78 3.43
CA GLY A 85 -8.46 -6.36 3.43
C GLY A 85 -8.79 -5.69 4.76
N ALA A 86 -9.95 -5.98 5.35
CA ALA A 86 -10.41 -5.38 6.61
C ALA A 86 -9.55 -5.78 7.84
N VAL A 87 -8.95 -6.96 7.82
CA VAL A 87 -8.09 -7.48 8.92
C VAL A 87 -6.62 -7.12 8.71
N THR A 88 -6.21 -6.85 7.46
CA THR A 88 -4.81 -6.59 7.12
C THR A 88 -4.41 -5.17 7.50
N LEU A 89 -3.39 -5.04 8.36
CA LEU A 89 -2.80 -3.76 8.77
C LEU A 89 -1.55 -3.45 7.92
N VAL A 90 -1.74 -3.16 6.65
CA VAL A 90 -0.65 -2.80 5.75
C VAL A 90 -0.81 -1.36 5.28
N PRO A 91 0.25 -0.53 5.32
CA PRO A 91 0.20 0.80 4.73
C PRO A 91 -0.19 0.72 3.24
N ALA A 92 -1.08 1.61 2.79
CA ALA A 92 -1.60 1.60 1.42
C ALA A 92 -0.50 1.58 0.35
N LEU A 93 0.62 2.28 0.58
CA LEU A 93 1.78 2.28 -0.32
C LEU A 93 2.34 0.88 -0.60
N ILE A 94 2.25 -0.03 0.38
CA ILE A 94 2.75 -1.39 0.28
C ILE A 94 1.68 -2.33 -0.29
N ALA A 95 0.41 -1.98 -0.14
CA ALA A 95 -0.70 -2.75 -0.67
C ALA A 95 -0.70 -2.81 -2.22
N PHE A 96 -0.23 -1.74 -2.89
CA PHE A 96 -0.20 -1.72 -4.36
C PHE A 96 0.75 -2.75 -4.99
N PRO A 97 2.01 -2.91 -4.54
CA PRO A 97 2.85 -4.01 -5.02
C PRO A 97 2.26 -5.40 -4.78
N VAL A 98 1.64 -5.61 -3.60
CA VAL A 98 0.93 -6.86 -3.28
C VAL A 98 -0.20 -7.11 -4.27
N ALA A 99 -1.03 -6.11 -4.50
CA ALA A 99 -2.16 -6.17 -5.43
C ALA A 99 -1.69 -6.48 -6.86
N ALA A 100 -0.62 -5.83 -7.32
CA ALA A 100 -0.03 -6.08 -8.63
C ALA A 100 0.45 -7.52 -8.78
N GLU A 101 1.12 -8.07 -7.75
CA GLU A 101 1.61 -9.43 -7.76
C GLU A 101 0.46 -10.45 -7.74
N LEU A 102 -0.60 -10.21 -6.96
CA LEU A 102 -1.80 -11.05 -6.97
C LEU A 102 -2.50 -11.02 -8.33
N LEU A 103 -2.59 -9.84 -8.99
CA LEU A 103 -3.15 -9.72 -10.33
C LEU A 103 -2.32 -10.51 -11.35
N ASN A 104 -0.99 -10.44 -11.29
CA ASN A 104 -0.10 -11.19 -12.17
C ASN A 104 -0.26 -12.71 -11.98
N ASN A 105 -0.65 -13.15 -10.80
CA ASN A 105 -0.92 -14.54 -10.47
C ASN A 105 -2.39 -14.95 -10.67
N GLY A 106 -3.21 -14.11 -11.32
CA GLY A 106 -4.55 -14.44 -11.78
C GLY A 106 -5.70 -14.05 -10.84
N ALA A 107 -5.46 -13.19 -9.86
CA ALA A 107 -6.54 -12.59 -9.09
C ALA A 107 -7.41 -11.70 -9.97
N GLY A 108 -8.70 -11.64 -9.68
CA GLY A 108 -9.65 -10.80 -10.42
C GLY A 108 -9.49 -9.32 -10.06
N ILE A 109 -9.64 -8.45 -11.05
CA ILE A 109 -9.55 -6.99 -10.86
C ILE A 109 -10.55 -6.49 -9.83
N THR A 110 -11.79 -6.99 -9.87
CA THR A 110 -12.84 -6.63 -8.93
C THR A 110 -12.50 -7.03 -7.51
N GLN A 111 -11.97 -8.24 -7.31
CA GLN A 111 -11.55 -8.75 -6.01
C GLN A 111 -10.40 -7.93 -5.43
N ILE A 112 -9.43 -7.56 -6.26
CA ILE A 112 -8.33 -6.68 -5.84
C ILE A 112 -8.79 -5.26 -5.54
N ALA A 113 -9.73 -4.72 -6.31
CA ALA A 113 -10.33 -3.42 -6.01
C ALA A 113 -11.06 -3.43 -4.65
N VAL A 114 -11.81 -4.48 -4.34
CA VAL A 114 -12.45 -4.68 -3.04
C VAL A 114 -11.40 -4.81 -1.93
N PHE A 115 -10.33 -5.58 -2.15
CA PHE A 115 -9.22 -5.72 -1.20
C PHE A 115 -8.61 -4.37 -0.84
N ILE A 116 -8.22 -3.56 -1.83
CA ILE A 116 -7.62 -2.24 -1.61
C ILE A 116 -8.60 -1.30 -0.92
N SER A 117 -9.87 -1.29 -1.35
CA SER A 117 -10.90 -0.44 -0.76
C SER A 117 -11.14 -0.77 0.71
N THR A 118 -11.27 -2.04 1.05
CA THR A 118 -11.49 -2.48 2.43
C THR A 118 -10.26 -2.26 3.31
N LEU A 119 -9.07 -2.49 2.78
CA LEU A 119 -7.81 -2.24 3.48
C LEU A 119 -7.62 -0.76 3.83
N THR A 120 -8.07 0.15 2.96
CA THR A 120 -7.93 1.60 3.19
C THR A 120 -9.08 2.21 3.98
N MET A 121 -10.30 1.66 3.85
CA MET A 121 -11.51 2.25 4.44
C MET A 121 -12.02 1.50 5.67
N VAL A 122 -11.79 0.19 5.77
CA VAL A 122 -12.36 -0.65 6.85
C VAL A 122 -11.24 -1.21 7.71
N GLY A 123 -10.82 -0.46 8.72
CA GLY A 123 -9.80 -0.94 9.67
C GLY A 123 -10.44 -1.67 10.87
N PHE A 124 -10.75 -2.96 10.75
CA PHE A 124 -11.28 -3.73 11.88
C PHE A 124 -10.32 -3.74 13.08
N VAL A 125 -9.02 -3.79 12.78
CA VAL A 125 -7.95 -3.81 13.79
C VAL A 125 -7.69 -2.41 14.37
N THR A 126 -7.96 -1.34 13.60
CA THR A 126 -7.83 0.04 14.08
C THR A 126 -9.08 0.54 14.82
N LEU A 127 -10.21 -0.17 14.68
CA LEU A 127 -11.50 0.20 15.29
C LEU A 127 -11.40 0.54 16.79
N PRO A 128 -10.72 -0.24 17.66
CA PRO A 128 -10.58 0.08 19.07
C PRO A 128 -9.84 1.40 19.32
N MET A 129 -8.82 1.71 18.50
CA MET A 129 -8.11 2.99 18.58
C MET A 129 -8.98 4.14 18.07
N GLU A 130 -9.69 3.96 16.99
CA GLU A 130 -10.61 4.95 16.44
C GLU A 130 -11.74 5.28 17.43
N ILE A 131 -12.31 4.28 18.10
CA ILE A 131 -13.31 4.47 19.16
C ILE A 131 -12.74 5.29 20.31
N LYS A 132 -11.48 5.06 20.68
CA LYS A 132 -10.82 5.77 21.78
C LYS A 132 -10.52 7.24 21.45
N TYR A 133 -10.13 7.55 20.21
CA TYR A 133 -9.70 8.90 19.82
C TYR A 133 -10.81 9.72 19.14
N LEU A 134 -11.68 9.10 18.37
CA LEU A 134 -12.73 9.77 17.59
C LEU A 134 -14.14 9.59 18.18
N GLY A 135 -14.29 8.65 19.13
CA GLY A 135 -15.57 8.30 19.73
C GLY A 135 -16.35 7.26 18.91
N LYS A 136 -17.23 6.50 19.61
CA LYS A 136 -18.00 5.40 19.02
C LYS A 136 -18.81 5.78 17.78
N LYS A 137 -19.44 6.97 17.80
CA LYS A 137 -20.33 7.42 16.73
C LYS A 137 -19.61 7.64 15.41
N VAL A 138 -18.42 8.23 15.46
CA VAL A 138 -17.60 8.50 14.27
C VAL A 138 -16.92 7.24 13.77
N ALA A 139 -16.41 6.41 14.67
CA ALA A 139 -15.74 5.16 14.31
C ALA A 139 -16.67 4.13 13.62
N VAL A 140 -17.97 4.10 13.96
CA VAL A 140 -18.94 3.19 13.36
C VAL A 140 -19.52 3.73 12.05
N LEU A 141 -19.52 5.06 11.85
CA LEU A 141 -20.03 5.70 10.63
C LEU A 141 -19.03 5.78 9.49
N ARG A 142 -17.78 5.46 9.75
CA ARG A 142 -16.70 5.39 8.77
C ARG A 142 -16.70 4.05 8.05
#